data_0435f39482ba2eb3ac3a0a255a520898
#
_entry.id   0435f39482ba2eb3ac3a0a255a520898
#
_cell.length_a   1.000
_cell.length_b   1.000
_cell.length_c   1.000
_cell.angle_alpha   90.00
_cell.angle_beta   90.00
_cell.angle_gamma   90.00
#
_symmetry.space_group_name_H-M   'P 1'
#
loop_
_entity.id
_entity.type
_entity.pdbx_description
1 polymer ?
#
loop_
_entity_poly.entity_id
_entity_poly.type
_entity_poly.pdbx_seq_one_letter_code
_entity_poly.pdbx_strand_id
1 'polypeptide(L)'
;GSKTFITNGWHADLVIVVAKTDPAAGAKGTSLFLVERGMPGFEKGKRLKKLGLKAQDTSELFFNDVRLPADALLGDAAQLNRGFVCLMEQLPWERLQIAIGAVAASQAAIDQTVAYVKERKVFGQPVGNYQNTRYTLAELQTEVQVAQVFVDKCIELLMAEKLDTATASMA
;
A
#
# COMPACT_ATOMS: atom_id res chain seq x y z
N GLY A 1 -11.10 -0.45 21.39
CA GLY A 1 -10.72 -1.22 20.23
C GLY A 1 -9.22 -1.21 20.02
N SER A 2 -8.69 -2.04 19.09
CA SER A 2 -7.25 -2.09 18.78
C SER A 2 -7.02 -2.26 17.29
N LYS A 3 -5.85 -1.81 16.83
CA LYS A 3 -5.36 -1.96 15.47
C LYS A 3 -3.91 -2.43 15.54
N THR A 4 -3.58 -3.46 14.77
CA THR A 4 -2.23 -4.03 14.72
C THR A 4 -1.65 -3.83 13.32
N PHE A 5 -0.32 -3.81 13.20
CA PHE A 5 0.41 -3.62 11.95
C PHE A 5 0.15 -2.29 11.24
N ILE A 6 -0.01 -1.21 12.02
CA ILE A 6 -0.27 0.11 11.45
C ILE A 6 1.03 0.76 11.03
N THR A 7 1.22 0.89 9.71
CA THR A 7 2.32 1.64 9.12
C THR A 7 2.24 3.11 9.51
N ASN A 8 3.36 3.70 9.91
CA ASN A 8 3.45 5.07 10.44
C ASN A 8 2.66 5.33 11.74
N GLY A 9 2.09 4.29 12.37
CA GLY A 9 1.25 4.46 13.55
C GLY A 9 1.97 5.08 14.74
N TRP A 10 3.27 4.81 14.90
CA TRP A 10 4.07 5.39 15.98
C TRP A 10 4.34 6.88 15.78
N HIS A 11 4.68 7.29 14.57
CA HIS A 11 5.02 8.68 14.26
C HIS A 11 3.81 9.55 13.95
N ALA A 12 2.70 8.97 13.51
CA ALA A 12 1.50 9.71 13.15
C ALA A 12 1.00 10.62 14.28
N ASP A 13 0.71 11.86 13.97
CA ASP A 13 0.02 12.80 14.87
C ASP A 13 -1.49 12.78 14.68
N LEU A 14 -1.93 12.37 13.50
CA LEU A 14 -3.32 12.21 13.11
C LEU A 14 -3.54 10.83 12.52
N VAL A 15 -4.60 10.16 12.93
CA VAL A 15 -4.98 8.83 12.44
C VAL A 15 -6.43 8.87 11.95
N ILE A 16 -6.68 8.42 10.72
CA ILE A 16 -8.03 8.17 10.22
C ILE A 16 -8.46 6.80 10.74
N VAL A 17 -9.43 6.77 11.63
CA VAL A 17 -9.92 5.54 12.26
C VAL A 17 -11.22 5.09 11.61
N VAL A 18 -11.21 3.88 11.10
CA VAL A 18 -12.42 3.20 10.60
C VAL A 18 -13.13 2.56 11.77
N ALA A 19 -14.35 3.01 12.06
CA ALA A 19 -15.13 2.50 13.17
C ALA A 19 -16.59 2.19 12.77
N LYS A 20 -17.19 1.26 13.51
CA LYS A 20 -18.61 0.93 13.36
C LYS A 20 -19.44 1.93 14.13
N THR A 21 -20.31 2.64 13.43
CA THR A 21 -21.31 3.55 13.98
C THR A 21 -22.70 2.92 14.03
N ASP A 22 -22.96 1.96 13.14
CA ASP A 22 -24.13 1.09 13.18
C ASP A 22 -23.70 -0.37 12.92
N PRO A 23 -23.49 -1.17 13.97
CA PRO A 23 -23.08 -2.58 13.80
C PRO A 23 -24.09 -3.43 13.03
N ALA A 24 -25.39 -3.11 13.11
CA ALA A 24 -26.45 -3.88 12.45
C ALA A 24 -26.43 -3.69 10.91
N ALA A 25 -25.96 -2.54 10.44
CA ALA A 25 -25.92 -2.22 9.01
C ALA A 25 -24.71 -2.80 8.26
N GLY A 26 -23.91 -3.66 8.88
CA GLY A 26 -22.74 -4.29 8.25
C GLY A 26 -21.75 -3.24 7.71
N ALA A 27 -21.34 -3.34 6.44
CA ALA A 27 -20.43 -2.39 5.82
C ALA A 27 -20.99 -0.96 5.74
N LYS A 28 -22.30 -0.83 5.54
CA LYS A 28 -23.01 0.45 5.49
C LYS A 28 -23.13 1.16 6.87
N GLY A 29 -22.72 0.51 7.95
CA GLY A 29 -22.67 1.11 9.28
C GLY A 29 -21.26 1.52 9.71
N THR A 30 -20.40 1.89 8.76
CA THR A 30 -19.01 2.26 9.01
C THR A 30 -18.78 3.74 8.71
N SER A 31 -18.07 4.42 9.63
CA SER A 31 -17.69 5.82 9.48
C SER A 31 -16.17 5.99 9.67
N LEU A 32 -15.64 7.11 9.21
CA LEU A 32 -14.24 7.48 9.34
C LEU A 32 -14.12 8.64 10.34
N PHE A 33 -13.19 8.53 11.27
CA PHE A 33 -12.95 9.54 12.30
C PHE A 33 -11.50 9.97 12.33
N LEU A 34 -11.28 11.24 12.57
CA LEU A 34 -9.96 11.83 12.81
C LEU A 34 -9.64 11.71 14.31
N VAL A 35 -8.56 11.02 14.63
CA VAL A 35 -8.08 10.85 15.99
C VAL A 35 -6.68 11.41 16.10
N GLU A 36 -6.49 12.38 16.97
CA GLU A 36 -5.22 13.06 17.17
C GLU A 36 -4.40 12.42 18.31
N ARG A 37 -3.08 12.54 18.19
CA ARG A 37 -2.16 12.16 19.26
C ARG A 37 -2.50 12.94 20.54
N GLY A 38 -2.53 12.23 21.65
CA GLY A 38 -2.80 12.81 22.97
C GLY A 38 -4.27 12.90 23.34
N MET A 39 -5.21 12.52 22.47
CA MET A 39 -6.61 12.37 22.87
C MET A 39 -6.73 11.32 23.98
N PRO A 40 -7.49 11.60 25.05
CA PRO A 40 -7.69 10.66 26.14
C PRO A 40 -8.22 9.30 25.65
N GLY A 41 -7.57 8.22 26.09
CA GLY A 41 -7.94 6.86 25.69
C GLY A 41 -7.32 6.39 24.37
N PHE A 42 -6.64 7.24 23.62
CA PHE A 42 -5.85 6.85 22.45
C PHE A 42 -4.39 6.62 22.85
N GLU A 43 -3.92 5.40 22.70
CA GLU A 43 -2.58 4.99 23.07
C GLU A 43 -1.86 4.31 21.90
N LYS A 44 -0.58 4.62 21.76
CA LYS A 44 0.32 3.93 20.84
C LYS A 44 0.99 2.78 21.57
N GLY A 45 0.84 1.61 21.02
CA GLY A 45 1.41 0.40 21.58
C GLY A 45 2.85 0.18 21.11
N LYS A 46 3.22 -1.07 21.01
CA LYS A 46 4.58 -1.48 20.68
C LYS A 46 4.93 -1.22 19.22
N ARG A 47 6.13 -0.68 18.98
CA ARG A 47 6.74 -0.71 17.64
C ARG A 47 7.17 -2.14 17.31
N LEU A 48 6.73 -2.64 16.17
CA LEU A 48 6.99 -4.00 15.74
C LEU A 48 8.37 -4.12 15.09
N LYS A 49 9.09 -5.18 15.40
CA LYS A 49 10.35 -5.51 14.75
C LYS A 49 10.06 -6.16 13.41
N LYS A 50 10.56 -5.55 12.33
CA LYS A 50 10.35 -6.04 10.96
C LYS A 50 11.64 -6.58 10.37
N LEU A 51 11.52 -7.50 9.41
CA LEU A 51 12.65 -8.03 8.67
C LEU A 51 13.29 -6.96 7.77
N GLY A 52 12.47 -6.17 7.07
CA GLY A 52 12.88 -5.05 6.20
C GLY A 52 12.16 -3.75 6.53
N LEU A 53 12.40 -2.71 5.72
CA LEU A 53 11.81 -1.37 5.82
C LEU A 53 11.91 -0.79 7.24
N LYS A 54 13.10 -0.88 7.85
CA LYS A 54 13.32 -0.51 9.26
C LYS A 54 13.17 0.98 9.52
N ALA A 55 13.36 1.82 8.50
CA ALA A 55 13.14 3.26 8.60
C ALA A 55 11.65 3.64 8.72
N GLN A 56 10.76 2.82 8.15
CA GLN A 56 9.32 2.98 8.29
C GLN A 56 8.84 2.20 9.52
N ASP A 57 8.20 2.86 10.49
CA ASP A 57 7.62 2.19 11.63
C ASP A 57 6.34 1.42 11.28
N THR A 58 6.05 0.44 12.09
CA THR A 58 4.78 -0.28 12.13
C THR A 58 4.47 -0.54 13.60
N SER A 59 3.29 -0.20 14.04
CA SER A 59 2.94 -0.27 15.47
C SER A 59 1.52 -0.75 15.72
N GLU A 60 1.24 -0.98 16.99
CA GLU A 60 -0.11 -1.22 17.50
C GLU A 60 -0.71 0.11 17.96
N LEU A 61 -2.03 0.24 17.80
CA LEU A 61 -2.80 1.37 18.30
C LEU A 61 -3.96 0.84 19.15
N PHE A 62 -4.21 1.48 20.28
CA PHE A 62 -5.28 1.13 21.22
C PHE A 62 -6.22 2.31 21.43
N PHE A 63 -7.52 2.02 21.45
CA PHE A 63 -8.60 2.99 21.60
C PHE A 63 -9.49 2.52 22.75
N ASN A 64 -9.30 3.10 23.94
CA ASN A 64 -10.01 2.76 25.17
C ASN A 64 -10.94 3.91 25.55
N ASP A 65 -12.23 3.76 25.23
CA ASP A 65 -13.25 4.75 25.50
C ASP A 65 -12.91 6.17 25.02
N VAL A 66 -12.25 6.26 23.86
CA VAL A 66 -11.91 7.54 23.23
C VAL A 66 -13.20 8.28 22.89
N ARG A 67 -13.38 9.45 23.46
CA ARG A 67 -14.50 10.34 23.16
C ARG A 67 -14.10 11.36 22.11
N LEU A 68 -14.80 11.33 20.99
CA LEU A 68 -14.54 12.23 19.87
C LEU A 68 -15.60 13.33 19.82
N PRO A 69 -15.23 14.57 19.52
CA PRO A 69 -16.19 15.62 19.23
C PRO A 69 -16.90 15.33 17.90
N ALA A 70 -18.03 15.96 17.66
CA ALA A 70 -18.84 15.69 16.46
C ALA A 70 -18.13 16.05 15.15
N ASP A 71 -17.24 17.02 15.17
CA ASP A 71 -16.41 17.46 14.04
C ASP A 71 -15.20 16.55 13.76
N ALA A 72 -14.95 15.55 14.61
CA ALA A 72 -13.96 14.50 14.30
C ALA A 72 -14.44 13.52 13.23
N LEU A 73 -15.71 13.53 12.84
CA LEU A 73 -16.20 12.79 11.68
C LEU A 73 -15.54 13.34 10.41
N LEU A 74 -14.91 12.46 9.63
CA LEU A 74 -14.27 12.88 8.37
C LEU A 74 -15.34 13.32 7.36
N GLY A 75 -15.28 14.59 6.97
CA GLY A 75 -16.28 15.25 6.14
C GLY A 75 -17.35 15.97 6.98
N ASP A 76 -18.58 15.85 6.59
CA ASP A 76 -19.74 16.44 7.27
C ASP A 76 -20.71 15.37 7.82
N ALA A 77 -21.81 15.79 8.41
CA ALA A 77 -22.81 14.87 8.97
C ALA A 77 -23.39 13.89 7.93
N ALA A 78 -23.38 14.23 6.64
CA ALA A 78 -23.83 13.34 5.57
C ALA A 78 -22.87 12.16 5.33
N GLN A 79 -21.65 12.22 5.83
CA GLN A 79 -20.65 11.16 5.74
C GLN A 79 -20.78 10.09 6.84
N LEU A 80 -21.71 10.29 7.80
CA LEU A 80 -22.02 9.26 8.79
C LEU A 80 -22.48 7.98 8.08
N ASN A 81 -21.90 6.85 8.46
CA ASN A 81 -22.16 5.53 7.85
C ASN A 81 -21.75 5.37 6.38
N ARG A 82 -20.97 6.30 5.82
CA ARG A 82 -20.45 6.23 4.46
C ARG A 82 -18.95 5.90 4.35
N GLY A 83 -18.30 5.68 5.48
CA GLY A 83 -16.86 5.44 5.51
C GLY A 83 -16.40 4.26 4.66
N PHE A 84 -17.20 3.20 4.55
CA PHE A 84 -16.86 2.07 3.67
C PHE A 84 -16.89 2.46 2.19
N VAL A 85 -17.83 3.30 1.77
CA VAL A 85 -17.90 3.80 0.39
C VAL A 85 -16.65 4.62 0.07
N CYS A 86 -16.29 5.56 0.95
CA CYS A 86 -15.08 6.38 0.79
C CYS A 86 -13.81 5.53 0.64
N LEU A 87 -13.69 4.45 1.42
CA LEU A 87 -12.56 3.53 1.29
C LEU A 87 -12.56 2.81 -0.06
N MET A 88 -13.72 2.34 -0.52
CA MET A 88 -13.83 1.64 -1.81
C MET A 88 -13.51 2.55 -3.00
N GLU A 89 -13.84 3.82 -2.92
CA GLU A 89 -13.50 4.82 -3.94
C GLU A 89 -11.98 5.10 -4.03
N GLN A 90 -11.25 4.99 -2.91
CA GLN A 90 -9.81 5.23 -2.89
C GLN A 90 -8.96 3.99 -3.21
N LEU A 91 -9.45 2.79 -2.92
CA LEU A 91 -8.68 1.55 -3.09
C LEU A 91 -8.12 1.31 -4.50
N PRO A 92 -8.83 1.63 -5.61
CA PRO A 92 -8.26 1.48 -6.95
C PRO A 92 -6.98 2.29 -7.14
N TRP A 93 -6.96 3.53 -6.65
CA TRP A 93 -5.79 4.39 -6.68
C TRP A 93 -4.64 3.85 -5.82
N GLU A 94 -4.94 3.42 -4.59
CA GLU A 94 -3.94 2.87 -3.67
C GLU A 94 -3.27 1.61 -4.24
N ARG A 95 -4.05 0.73 -4.87
CA ARG A 95 -3.52 -0.47 -5.54
C ARG A 95 -2.61 -0.12 -6.70
N LEU A 96 -3.02 0.82 -7.54
CA LEU A 96 -2.21 1.25 -8.68
C LEU A 96 -0.86 1.85 -8.23
N GLN A 97 -0.82 2.60 -7.13
CA GLN A 97 0.45 3.11 -6.58
C GLN A 97 1.42 1.97 -6.22
N ILE A 98 0.90 0.88 -5.63
CA ILE A 98 1.71 -0.30 -5.30
C ILE A 98 2.22 -0.97 -6.59
N ALA A 99 1.38 -1.12 -7.59
CA ALA A 99 1.74 -1.71 -8.88
C ALA A 99 2.85 -0.90 -9.57
N ILE A 100 2.72 0.43 -9.62
CA ILE A 100 3.75 1.33 -10.17
C ILE A 100 5.10 1.09 -9.45
N GLY A 101 5.08 1.08 -8.13
CA GLY A 101 6.29 0.84 -7.34
C GLY A 101 6.90 -0.54 -7.56
N ALA A 102 6.07 -1.57 -7.68
CA ALA A 102 6.52 -2.95 -7.90
C ALA A 102 7.18 -3.14 -9.27
N VAL A 103 6.59 -2.59 -10.34
CA VAL A 103 7.15 -2.66 -11.70
C VAL A 103 8.47 -1.89 -11.78
N ALA A 104 8.53 -0.68 -11.22
CA ALA A 104 9.76 0.10 -11.18
C ALA A 104 10.89 -0.60 -10.40
N ALA A 105 10.58 -1.21 -9.26
CA ALA A 105 11.53 -1.97 -8.48
C ALA A 105 12.02 -3.24 -9.22
N SER A 106 11.12 -3.91 -9.94
CA SER A 106 11.46 -5.07 -10.77
C SER A 106 12.41 -4.72 -11.90
N GLN A 107 12.17 -3.62 -12.62
CA GLN A 107 13.07 -3.14 -13.65
C GLN A 107 14.45 -2.79 -13.06
N ALA A 108 14.50 -2.07 -11.95
CA ALA A 108 15.75 -1.74 -11.30
C ALA A 108 16.54 -2.98 -10.83
N ALA A 109 15.83 -4.03 -10.36
CA ALA A 109 16.46 -5.29 -9.98
C ALA A 109 17.07 -6.02 -11.19
N ILE A 110 16.37 -6.01 -12.33
CA ILE A 110 16.90 -6.58 -13.59
C ILE A 110 18.15 -5.83 -14.04
N ASP A 111 18.11 -4.50 -14.08
CA ASP A 111 19.23 -3.67 -14.53
C ASP A 111 20.49 -3.92 -13.67
N GLN A 112 20.32 -3.96 -12.34
CA GLN A 112 21.41 -4.29 -11.41
C GLN A 112 21.92 -5.72 -11.61
N THR A 113 21.02 -6.67 -11.82
CA THR A 113 21.39 -8.07 -12.06
C THR A 113 22.16 -8.21 -13.37
N VAL A 114 21.72 -7.56 -14.45
CA VAL A 114 22.41 -7.56 -15.75
C VAL A 114 23.83 -6.99 -15.61
N ALA A 115 24.00 -5.89 -14.87
CA ALA A 115 25.32 -5.34 -14.59
C ALA A 115 26.20 -6.33 -13.84
N TYR A 116 25.68 -6.92 -12.77
CA TYR A 116 26.41 -7.90 -11.96
C TYR A 116 26.82 -9.14 -12.73
N VAL A 117 25.93 -9.77 -13.51
CA VAL A 117 26.25 -11.01 -14.24
C VAL A 117 27.22 -10.82 -15.40
N LYS A 118 27.37 -9.59 -15.92
CA LYS A 118 28.39 -9.23 -16.90
C LYS A 118 29.82 -9.19 -16.31
N GLU A 119 29.93 -8.81 -15.05
CA GLU A 119 31.20 -8.66 -14.35
C GLU A 119 31.63 -9.92 -13.58
N ARG A 120 30.66 -10.56 -12.90
CA ARG A 120 30.91 -11.74 -12.06
C ARG A 120 31.35 -12.92 -12.92
N LYS A 121 32.54 -13.44 -12.65
CA LYS A 121 33.10 -14.63 -13.34
C LYS A 121 32.98 -15.88 -12.47
N VAL A 122 32.60 -16.98 -13.10
CA VAL A 122 32.52 -18.33 -12.51
C VAL A 122 33.02 -19.31 -13.58
N PHE A 123 33.89 -20.23 -13.20
CA PHE A 123 34.51 -21.18 -14.14
C PHE A 123 35.15 -20.51 -15.38
N GLY A 124 35.81 -19.37 -15.17
CA GLY A 124 36.62 -18.69 -16.20
C GLY A 124 35.84 -17.74 -17.12
N GLN A 125 34.52 -17.60 -16.98
CA GLN A 125 33.70 -16.72 -17.83
C GLN A 125 32.64 -15.96 -17.02
N PRO A 126 32.10 -14.82 -17.54
CA PRO A 126 31.00 -14.11 -16.92
C PRO A 126 29.78 -14.99 -16.72
N VAL A 127 29.09 -14.82 -15.59
CA VAL A 127 27.84 -15.56 -15.28
C VAL A 127 26.76 -15.32 -16.35
N GLY A 128 26.73 -14.13 -16.94
CA GLY A 128 25.84 -13.77 -18.03
C GLY A 128 26.02 -14.58 -19.31
N ASN A 129 27.13 -15.31 -19.47
CA ASN A 129 27.39 -16.16 -20.67
C ASN A 129 26.67 -17.52 -20.56
N TYR A 130 26.26 -17.92 -19.36
CA TYR A 130 25.53 -19.18 -19.18
C TYR A 130 24.12 -19.09 -19.71
N GLN A 131 23.69 -20.09 -20.44
CA GLN A 131 22.39 -20.14 -21.13
C GLN A 131 21.21 -19.94 -20.16
N ASN A 132 21.23 -20.63 -19.02
CA ASN A 132 20.18 -20.50 -18.01
C ASN A 132 20.03 -19.05 -17.52
N THR A 133 21.14 -18.38 -17.20
CA THR A 133 21.15 -16.97 -16.77
C THR A 133 20.53 -16.06 -17.83
N ARG A 134 20.95 -16.24 -19.09
CA ARG A 134 20.46 -15.45 -20.22
C ARG A 134 18.96 -15.63 -20.45
N TYR A 135 18.47 -16.88 -20.42
CA TYR A 135 17.07 -17.17 -20.67
C TYR A 135 16.19 -16.69 -19.54
N THR A 136 16.59 -16.89 -18.28
CA THR A 136 15.87 -16.37 -17.13
C THR A 136 15.77 -14.84 -17.16
N LEU A 137 16.85 -14.14 -17.46
CA LEU A 137 16.82 -12.66 -17.56
C LEU A 137 15.97 -12.17 -18.72
N ALA A 138 15.97 -12.88 -19.87
CA ALA A 138 15.12 -12.53 -21.00
C ALA A 138 13.64 -12.71 -20.69
N GLU A 139 13.27 -13.81 -20.00
CA GLU A 139 11.90 -14.07 -19.52
C GLU A 139 11.43 -12.99 -18.54
N LEU A 140 12.22 -12.72 -17.49
CA LEU A 140 11.89 -11.69 -16.50
C LEU A 140 11.78 -10.30 -17.13
N GLN A 141 12.66 -9.92 -18.06
CA GLN A 141 12.57 -8.65 -18.75
C GLN A 141 11.29 -8.55 -19.59
N THR A 142 10.88 -9.65 -20.22
CA THR A 142 9.61 -9.69 -20.98
C THR A 142 8.41 -9.51 -20.05
N GLU A 143 8.36 -10.20 -18.91
CA GLU A 143 7.29 -10.07 -17.93
C GLU A 143 7.19 -8.63 -17.37
N VAL A 144 8.33 -8.03 -17.02
CA VAL A 144 8.35 -6.64 -16.53
C VAL A 144 7.88 -5.68 -17.62
N GLN A 145 8.28 -5.87 -18.87
CA GLN A 145 7.83 -5.03 -19.99
C GLN A 145 6.30 -5.12 -20.21
N VAL A 146 5.73 -6.32 -20.11
CA VAL A 146 4.28 -6.52 -20.21
C VAL A 146 3.56 -5.83 -19.04
N ALA A 147 4.07 -6.00 -17.81
CA ALA A 147 3.52 -5.36 -16.63
C ALA A 147 3.60 -3.82 -16.73
N GLN A 148 4.73 -3.28 -17.22
CA GLN A 148 4.91 -1.84 -17.42
C GLN A 148 3.85 -1.27 -18.37
N VAL A 149 3.64 -1.90 -19.53
CA VAL A 149 2.62 -1.46 -20.50
C VAL A 149 1.22 -1.46 -19.89
N PHE A 150 0.90 -2.47 -19.09
CA PHE A 150 -0.41 -2.54 -18.43
C PHE A 150 -0.56 -1.46 -17.35
N VAL A 151 0.47 -1.23 -16.53
CA VAL A 151 0.47 -0.17 -15.51
C VAL A 151 0.38 1.21 -16.15
N ASP A 152 1.11 1.46 -17.24
CA ASP A 152 1.03 2.72 -17.99
C ASP A 152 -0.40 2.95 -18.51
N LYS A 153 -1.06 1.90 -19.00
CA LYS A 153 -2.47 1.99 -19.42
C LYS A 153 -3.40 2.29 -18.25
N CYS A 154 -3.17 1.71 -17.09
CA CYS A 154 -3.94 2.02 -15.87
C CYS A 154 -3.76 3.49 -15.46
N ILE A 155 -2.54 4.04 -15.56
CA ILE A 155 -2.26 5.46 -15.30
C ILE A 155 -3.04 6.35 -16.28
N GLU A 156 -3.01 6.05 -17.57
CA GLU A 156 -3.79 6.79 -18.58
C GLU A 156 -5.28 6.78 -18.25
N LEU A 157 -5.82 5.62 -17.86
CA LEU A 157 -7.24 5.49 -17.48
C LEU A 157 -7.56 6.27 -16.20
N LEU A 158 -6.66 6.28 -15.23
CA LEU A 158 -6.82 7.08 -14.02
C LEU A 158 -6.85 8.58 -14.34
N MET A 159 -5.91 9.06 -15.16
CA MET A 159 -5.84 10.48 -15.57
C MET A 159 -7.05 10.91 -16.37
N ALA A 160 -7.69 9.98 -17.07
CA ALA A 160 -8.93 10.20 -17.80
C ALA A 160 -10.20 9.98 -16.96
N GLU A 161 -10.08 9.71 -15.66
CA GLU A 161 -11.17 9.35 -14.73
C GLU A 161 -12.00 8.13 -15.20
N LYS A 162 -11.34 7.17 -15.86
CA LYS A 162 -11.95 5.96 -16.44
C LYS A 162 -11.42 4.65 -15.86
N LEU A 163 -10.54 4.72 -14.86
CA LEU A 163 -10.01 3.52 -14.22
C LEU A 163 -11.09 2.87 -13.36
N ASP A 164 -11.55 1.69 -13.78
CA ASP A 164 -12.47 0.89 -12.98
C ASP A 164 -11.75 0.04 -11.94
N THR A 165 -12.51 -0.40 -10.92
CA THR A 165 -11.97 -1.19 -9.79
C THR A 165 -11.40 -2.54 -10.23
N ALA A 166 -11.99 -3.19 -11.24
CA ALA A 166 -11.50 -4.49 -11.73
C ALA A 166 -10.14 -4.33 -12.40
N THR A 167 -10.02 -3.36 -13.31
CA THR A 167 -8.75 -3.04 -14.00
C THR A 167 -7.66 -2.66 -13.00
N ALA A 168 -7.97 -1.80 -12.01
CA ALA A 168 -7.02 -1.42 -10.96
C ALA A 168 -6.61 -2.60 -10.05
N SER A 169 -7.47 -3.61 -9.93
CA SER A 169 -7.18 -4.81 -9.13
C SER A 169 -6.36 -5.86 -9.87
N MET A 170 -6.32 -5.78 -11.21
CA MET A 170 -5.46 -6.62 -12.05
C MET A 170 -4.03 -6.09 -12.14
N ALA A 171 -3.85 -4.78 -11.97
CA ALA A 171 -2.54 -4.15 -11.90
C ALA A 171 -1.81 -4.49 -10.61
#